data_eb374a835818e129acd03e4844b007ba
#
_entry.id   eb374a835818e129acd03e4844b007ba
#
_cell.length_a   1.000
_cell.length_b   1.000
_cell.length_c   1.000
_cell.angle_alpha   90.00
_cell.angle_beta   90.00
_cell.angle_gamma   90.00
#
_symmetry.space_group_name_H-M   'P 1'
#
loop_
_entity.id
_entity.type
_entity.pdbx_description
1 polymer ?
#
loop_
_entity_poly.entity_id
_entity_poly.type
_entity_poly.pdbx_seq_one_letter_code
_entity_poly.pdbx_strand_id
1 'polypeptide(L)'
;SKAWKAKNVDVQEMIALATQVDERLGVMLALQHAFGLRVKESIELRPSHGLIDCGKTLELHQGTKGGKPRTVPVNTPERVRVLQWAISVANNGNSKRVRWPDCTWKQAQQRFYGLIRNRLGISKKALGVTPHGLRHGYVQDEYRELTGLPTPVEGGALGKIDRETHRSASMTVSRWVGHGRIDVTTSYYGSYGHALRVASPVSMTYTGLTPA
;
A
#
# COMPACT_ATOMS: atom_id res chain seq x y z
N SER A 1 -3.13 10.57 7.48
CA SER A 1 -2.78 9.42 6.65
C SER A 1 -1.34 8.98 6.88
N LYS A 2 -1.04 7.68 6.67
CA LYS A 2 0.32 7.13 6.66
C LYS A 2 0.88 6.99 5.25
N ALA A 3 0.11 7.34 4.22
CA ALA A 3 0.57 7.33 2.83
C ALA A 3 1.72 8.33 2.64
N TRP A 4 2.67 8.00 1.77
CA TRP A 4 3.86 8.83 1.53
C TRP A 4 3.50 10.22 1.00
N LYS A 5 2.50 10.31 0.10
CA LYS A 5 2.00 11.60 -0.40
C LYS A 5 1.49 12.53 0.71
N ALA A 6 0.95 12.00 1.80
CA ALA A 6 0.51 12.78 2.96
C ALA A 6 1.68 13.31 3.81
N LYS A 7 2.91 12.94 3.48
CA LYS A 7 4.17 13.39 4.10
C LYS A 7 5.09 14.09 3.10
N ASN A 8 4.54 14.46 1.93
CA ASN A 8 5.27 15.11 0.84
C ASN A 8 6.49 14.30 0.36
N VAL A 9 6.41 12.97 0.41
CA VAL A 9 7.44 12.08 -0.12
C VAL A 9 6.98 11.58 -1.48
N ASP A 10 7.75 11.92 -2.52
CA ASP A 10 7.52 11.46 -3.88
C ASP A 10 7.90 9.98 -4.01
N VAL A 11 6.94 9.15 -4.37
CA VAL A 11 7.13 7.70 -4.49
C VAL A 11 8.01 7.36 -5.69
N GLN A 12 7.82 8.04 -6.82
CA GLN A 12 8.56 7.73 -8.05
C GLN A 12 10.02 8.14 -7.93
N GLU A 13 10.30 9.29 -7.32
CA GLU A 13 11.66 9.71 -7.00
C GLU A 13 12.35 8.69 -6.08
N MET A 14 11.67 8.25 -5.05
CA MET A 14 12.24 7.26 -4.11
C MET A 14 12.45 5.89 -4.75
N ILE A 15 11.60 5.45 -5.68
CA ILE A 15 11.80 4.23 -6.46
C ILE A 15 13.03 4.41 -7.37
N ALA A 16 13.19 5.55 -8.02
CA ALA A 16 14.35 5.83 -8.87
C ALA A 16 15.66 5.82 -8.06
N LEU A 17 15.69 6.48 -6.91
CA LEU A 17 16.84 6.48 -6.00
C LEU A 17 17.14 5.05 -5.49
N ALA A 18 16.12 4.28 -5.14
CA ALA A 18 16.27 2.90 -4.72
C ALA A 18 16.87 2.03 -5.83
N THR A 19 16.46 2.26 -7.07
CA THR A 19 16.99 1.53 -8.25
C THR A 19 18.46 1.84 -8.50
N GLN A 20 18.89 3.08 -8.27
CA GLN A 20 20.31 3.46 -8.35
C GLN A 20 21.16 2.79 -7.26
N VAL A 21 20.58 2.56 -6.08
CA VAL A 21 21.26 1.86 -4.98
C VAL A 21 21.32 0.36 -5.25
N ASP A 22 20.22 -0.23 -5.69
CA ASP A 22 20.06 -1.66 -5.98
C ASP A 22 18.75 -1.87 -6.76
N GLU A 23 18.83 -2.47 -7.95
CA GLU A 23 17.68 -2.65 -8.83
C GLU A 23 16.56 -3.47 -8.14
N ARG A 24 16.90 -4.51 -7.38
CA ARG A 24 15.93 -5.33 -6.66
C ARG A 24 15.20 -4.55 -5.58
N LEU A 25 15.91 -3.60 -4.94
CA LEU A 25 15.29 -2.69 -3.98
C LEU A 25 14.25 -1.81 -4.66
N GLY A 26 14.57 -1.23 -5.82
CA GLY A 26 13.65 -0.44 -6.64
C GLY A 26 12.40 -1.21 -7.02
N VAL A 27 12.58 -2.43 -7.56
CA VAL A 27 11.47 -3.34 -7.91
C VAL A 27 10.57 -3.65 -6.71
N MET A 28 11.16 -3.93 -5.53
CA MET A 28 10.37 -4.21 -4.32
C MET A 28 9.51 -3.03 -3.90
N LEU A 29 10.04 -1.80 -3.98
CA LEU A 29 9.26 -0.58 -3.67
C LEU A 29 8.17 -0.34 -4.73
N ALA A 30 8.50 -0.51 -6.02
CA ALA A 30 7.55 -0.38 -7.11
C ALA A 30 6.37 -1.38 -6.98
N LEU A 31 6.66 -2.63 -6.64
CA LEU A 31 5.64 -3.65 -6.37
C LEU A 31 4.76 -3.30 -5.16
N GLN A 32 5.36 -2.77 -4.09
CA GLN A 32 4.60 -2.32 -2.92
C GLN A 32 3.69 -1.13 -3.24
N HIS A 33 4.13 -0.23 -4.12
CA HIS A 33 3.33 0.89 -4.58
C HIS A 33 2.21 0.44 -5.52
N ALA A 34 2.53 -0.25 -6.61
CA ALA A 34 1.59 -0.57 -7.68
C ALA A 34 0.53 -1.62 -7.29
N PHE A 35 0.84 -2.52 -6.36
CA PHE A 35 -0.02 -3.65 -5.96
C PHE A 35 -0.34 -3.69 -4.45
N GLY A 36 0.10 -2.71 -3.71
CA GLY A 36 -0.10 -2.68 -2.26
C GLY A 36 0.56 -3.86 -1.54
N LEU A 37 1.67 -4.40 -2.04
CA LEU A 37 2.32 -5.57 -1.43
C LEU A 37 2.90 -5.22 -0.06
N ARG A 38 2.90 -6.19 0.84
CA ARG A 38 3.73 -6.14 2.05
C ARG A 38 5.19 -6.36 1.68
N VAL A 39 6.11 -5.89 2.51
CA VAL A 39 7.56 -6.10 2.30
C VAL A 39 7.87 -7.59 2.06
N LYS A 40 7.32 -8.49 2.88
CA LYS A 40 7.53 -9.93 2.72
C LYS A 40 6.95 -10.47 1.41
N GLU A 41 5.78 -9.98 1.00
CA GLU A 41 5.15 -10.35 -0.26
C GLU A 41 6.03 -9.94 -1.45
N SER A 42 6.55 -8.70 -1.46
CA SER A 42 7.43 -8.21 -2.53
C SER A 42 8.77 -8.96 -2.60
N ILE A 43 9.34 -9.34 -1.46
CA ILE A 43 10.58 -10.13 -1.37
C ILE A 43 10.39 -11.55 -1.94
N GLU A 44 9.30 -12.21 -1.55
CA GLU A 44 9.06 -13.63 -1.88
C GLU A 44 8.32 -13.83 -3.21
N LEU A 45 7.90 -12.77 -3.88
CA LEU A 45 7.16 -12.84 -5.13
C LEU A 45 7.94 -13.61 -6.19
N ARG A 46 7.24 -14.55 -6.85
CA ARG A 46 7.65 -15.18 -8.12
C ARG A 46 6.74 -14.61 -9.21
N PRO A 47 7.10 -13.51 -9.85
CA PRO A 47 6.16 -12.75 -10.67
C PRO A 47 5.59 -13.54 -11.84
N SER A 48 6.40 -14.36 -12.52
CA SER A 48 5.92 -15.20 -13.63
C SER A 48 4.95 -16.30 -13.19
N HIS A 49 5.08 -16.80 -11.95
CA HIS A 49 4.21 -17.87 -11.43
C HIS A 49 2.92 -17.33 -10.83
N GLY A 50 2.91 -16.04 -10.43
CA GLY A 50 1.74 -15.40 -9.86
C GLY A 50 0.77 -14.84 -10.90
N LEU A 51 1.17 -14.75 -12.18
CA LEU A 51 0.30 -14.26 -13.23
C LEU A 51 -0.70 -15.32 -13.67
N ILE A 52 -1.98 -15.02 -13.51
CA ILE A 52 -3.13 -15.84 -13.93
C ILE A 52 -4.06 -15.03 -14.86
N ASP A 53 -5.11 -15.65 -15.37
CA ASP A 53 -6.12 -15.02 -16.24
C ASP A 53 -5.50 -14.27 -17.43
N CYS A 54 -4.60 -14.94 -18.17
CA CYS A 54 -3.88 -14.35 -19.31
C CYS A 54 -3.14 -13.05 -18.93
N GLY A 55 -2.59 -13.00 -17.73
CA GLY A 55 -1.81 -11.84 -17.25
C GLY A 55 -2.63 -10.70 -16.66
N LYS A 56 -3.95 -10.87 -16.50
CA LYS A 56 -4.84 -9.83 -15.94
C LYS A 56 -4.90 -9.80 -14.42
N THR A 57 -4.40 -10.85 -13.77
CA THR A 57 -4.47 -11.00 -12.31
C THR A 57 -3.12 -11.48 -11.77
N LEU A 58 -2.67 -10.84 -10.70
CA LEU A 58 -1.51 -11.29 -9.91
C LEU A 58 -2.02 -12.03 -8.68
N GLU A 59 -1.72 -13.31 -8.56
CA GLU A 59 -2.02 -14.13 -7.40
C GLU A 59 -0.80 -14.20 -6.45
N LEU A 60 -1.03 -14.00 -5.18
CA LEU A 60 -0.02 -13.95 -4.13
C LEU A 60 -0.23 -15.11 -3.16
N HIS A 61 0.72 -16.03 -3.13
CA HIS A 61 0.68 -17.19 -2.23
C HIS A 61 1.63 -17.05 -1.05
N GLN A 62 2.74 -16.34 -1.23
CA GLN A 62 3.84 -16.31 -0.27
C GLN A 62 3.97 -14.93 0.40
N GLY A 63 4.34 -14.96 1.68
CA GLY A 63 4.46 -13.73 2.44
C GLY A 63 3.13 -13.15 2.94
N THR A 64 2.00 -13.75 2.55
CA THR A 64 0.66 -13.33 2.96
C THR A 64 0.42 -13.60 4.45
N LYS A 65 -0.39 -12.75 5.09
CA LYS A 65 -0.73 -12.91 6.50
C LYS A 65 -1.64 -14.14 6.69
N GLY A 66 -1.18 -15.09 7.52
CA GLY A 66 -1.90 -16.34 7.77
C GLY A 66 -1.87 -17.32 6.59
N GLY A 67 -0.98 -17.15 5.61
CA GLY A 67 -0.81 -18.06 4.47
C GLY A 67 -1.97 -18.07 3.46
N LYS A 68 -2.98 -17.20 3.63
CA LYS A 68 -4.14 -17.16 2.72
C LYS A 68 -3.77 -16.49 1.40
N PRO A 69 -3.98 -17.15 0.25
CA PRO A 69 -3.77 -16.52 -1.05
C PRO A 69 -4.67 -15.29 -1.23
N ARG A 70 -4.22 -14.36 -2.04
CA ARG A 70 -5.01 -13.21 -2.49
C ARG A 70 -4.66 -12.82 -3.92
N THR A 71 -5.59 -12.18 -4.58
CA THR A 71 -5.42 -11.70 -5.95
C THR A 71 -5.46 -10.18 -6.00
N VAL A 72 -4.70 -9.61 -6.94
CA VAL A 72 -4.68 -8.17 -7.22
C VAL A 72 -4.80 -7.99 -8.74
N PRO A 73 -5.66 -7.08 -9.23
CA PRO A 73 -5.81 -6.88 -10.67
C PRO A 73 -4.55 -6.25 -11.29
N VAL A 74 -4.23 -6.68 -12.52
CA VAL A 74 -3.21 -6.10 -13.39
C VAL A 74 -3.94 -5.34 -14.49
N ASN A 75 -4.50 -4.19 -14.16
CA ASN A 75 -5.46 -3.46 -14.99
C ASN A 75 -4.97 -2.07 -15.42
N THR A 76 -3.71 -1.72 -15.15
CA THR A 76 -3.12 -0.45 -15.57
C THR A 76 -1.80 -0.67 -16.32
N PRO A 77 -1.43 0.21 -17.27
CA PRO A 77 -0.13 0.13 -17.94
C PRO A 77 1.06 0.17 -16.97
N GLU A 78 0.94 0.91 -15.87
CA GLU A 78 1.97 0.96 -14.83
C GLU A 78 2.17 -0.41 -14.18
N ARG A 79 1.08 -1.09 -13.81
CA ARG A 79 1.15 -2.44 -13.21
C ARG A 79 1.77 -3.46 -14.14
N VAL A 80 1.45 -3.39 -15.43
CA VAL A 80 2.08 -4.24 -16.45
C VAL A 80 3.59 -3.99 -16.50
N ARG A 81 4.03 -2.73 -16.59
CA ARG A 81 5.46 -2.37 -16.62
C ARG A 81 6.19 -2.83 -15.36
N VAL A 82 5.63 -2.62 -14.19
CA VAL A 82 6.23 -3.04 -12.91
C VAL A 82 6.37 -4.56 -12.84
N LEU A 83 5.38 -5.32 -13.31
CA LEU A 83 5.48 -6.79 -13.36
C LEU A 83 6.50 -7.27 -14.39
N GLN A 84 6.56 -6.68 -15.58
CA GLN A 84 7.59 -7.02 -16.57
C GLN A 84 8.99 -6.77 -16.01
N TRP A 85 9.20 -5.66 -15.32
CA TRP A 85 10.44 -5.37 -14.64
C TRP A 85 10.74 -6.40 -13.53
N ALA A 86 9.75 -6.74 -12.71
CA ALA A 86 9.91 -7.75 -11.67
C ALA A 86 10.24 -9.15 -12.25
N ILE A 87 9.63 -9.52 -13.38
CA ILE A 87 9.94 -10.76 -14.10
C ILE A 87 11.40 -10.77 -14.58
N SER A 88 11.84 -9.69 -15.22
CA SER A 88 13.22 -9.53 -15.69
C SER A 88 14.22 -9.73 -14.54
N VAL A 89 14.03 -9.00 -13.44
CA VAL A 89 14.91 -9.07 -12.27
C VAL A 89 14.86 -10.44 -11.60
N ALA A 90 13.69 -11.07 -11.49
CA ALA A 90 13.56 -12.39 -10.88
C ALA A 90 14.19 -13.50 -11.72
N ASN A 91 14.17 -13.37 -13.05
CA ASN A 91 14.77 -14.33 -13.96
C ASN A 91 16.31 -14.40 -13.86
N ASN A 92 16.94 -13.34 -13.35
CA ASN A 92 18.38 -13.30 -13.08
C ASN A 92 18.78 -14.06 -11.80
N GLY A 93 17.92 -14.94 -11.29
CA GLY A 93 18.20 -15.77 -10.13
C GLY A 93 17.54 -17.15 -10.19
N ASN A 94 18.18 -18.17 -9.63
CA ASN A 94 17.72 -19.55 -9.67
C ASN A 94 16.34 -19.75 -8.99
N SER A 95 16.04 -18.96 -7.96
CA SER A 95 14.77 -19.07 -7.22
C SER A 95 13.57 -18.48 -7.94
N LYS A 96 13.80 -17.74 -9.05
CA LYS A 96 12.78 -16.96 -9.78
C LYS A 96 12.00 -16.01 -8.87
N ARG A 97 12.62 -15.52 -7.79
CA ARG A 97 12.06 -14.57 -6.83
C ARG A 97 12.67 -13.19 -7.00
N VAL A 98 11.92 -12.18 -6.57
CA VAL A 98 12.39 -10.78 -6.60
C VAL A 98 13.57 -10.56 -5.64
N ARG A 99 13.62 -11.27 -4.52
CA ARG A 99 14.73 -11.15 -3.56
C ARG A 99 16.11 -11.47 -4.17
N TRP A 100 17.15 -11.02 -3.49
CA TRP A 100 18.54 -11.34 -3.84
C TRP A 100 18.77 -12.86 -3.84
N PRO A 101 19.42 -13.42 -4.88
CA PRO A 101 19.60 -14.87 -5.04
C PRO A 101 20.37 -15.55 -3.91
N ASP A 102 21.29 -14.82 -3.30
CA ASP A 102 22.17 -15.22 -2.21
C ASP A 102 21.53 -15.14 -0.82
N CYS A 103 20.30 -14.66 -0.74
CA CYS A 103 19.63 -14.40 0.53
C CYS A 103 18.48 -15.39 0.79
N THR A 104 18.39 -15.86 2.02
CA THR A 104 17.13 -16.36 2.57
C THR A 104 16.12 -15.21 2.68
N TRP A 105 14.84 -15.50 2.87
CA TRP A 105 13.85 -14.43 3.02
C TRP A 105 14.12 -13.52 4.23
N LYS A 106 14.65 -14.07 5.33
CA LYS A 106 15.02 -13.30 6.53
C LYS A 106 16.19 -12.36 6.26
N GLN A 107 17.23 -12.84 5.60
CA GLN A 107 18.39 -12.03 5.20
C GLN A 107 17.99 -10.95 4.19
N ALA A 108 17.14 -11.29 3.20
CA ALA A 108 16.62 -10.32 2.25
C ALA A 108 15.79 -9.22 2.93
N GLN A 109 14.98 -9.58 3.93
CA GLN A 109 14.23 -8.61 4.71
C GLN A 109 15.15 -7.68 5.52
N GLN A 110 16.18 -8.22 6.15
CA GLN A 110 17.18 -7.42 6.88
C GLN A 110 17.92 -6.48 5.93
N ARG A 111 18.38 -7.00 4.77
CA ARG A 111 19.04 -6.20 3.72
C ARG A 111 18.12 -5.09 3.21
N PHE A 112 16.87 -5.40 2.89
CA PHE A 112 15.86 -4.43 2.49
C PHE A 112 15.74 -3.28 3.51
N TYR A 113 15.49 -3.60 4.78
CA TYR A 113 15.36 -2.57 5.82
C TYR A 113 16.64 -1.80 6.09
N GLY A 114 17.79 -2.44 5.98
CA GLY A 114 19.10 -1.77 6.07
C GLY A 114 19.29 -0.75 4.96
N LEU A 115 19.04 -1.12 3.71
CA LEU A 115 19.20 -0.25 2.55
C LEU A 115 18.24 0.94 2.58
N ILE A 116 16.94 0.70 2.83
CA ILE A 116 15.97 1.81 2.84
C ILE A 116 16.21 2.81 3.95
N ARG A 117 16.68 2.37 5.12
CA ARG A 117 16.97 3.26 6.25
C ARG A 117 18.27 4.03 6.06
N ASN A 118 19.34 3.31 5.70
CA ASN A 118 20.70 3.87 5.72
C ASN A 118 21.03 4.61 4.42
N ARG A 119 20.45 4.21 3.29
CA ARG A 119 20.74 4.81 1.98
C ARG A 119 19.67 5.78 1.51
N LEU A 120 18.41 5.56 1.88
CA LEU A 120 17.26 6.35 1.41
C LEU A 120 16.56 7.16 2.50
N GLY A 121 16.95 6.99 3.75
CA GLY A 121 16.30 7.69 4.87
C GLY A 121 14.84 7.30 5.11
N ILE A 122 14.36 6.20 4.52
CA ILE A 122 12.96 5.75 4.66
C ILE A 122 12.76 5.19 6.07
N SER A 123 12.41 6.06 6.99
CA SER A 123 12.08 5.73 8.37
C SER A 123 11.15 6.80 8.97
N LYS A 124 10.45 6.44 10.05
CA LYS A 124 9.63 7.42 10.79
C LYS A 124 10.44 8.59 11.33
N LYS A 125 11.73 8.34 11.70
CA LYS A 125 12.61 9.35 12.29
C LYS A 125 13.12 10.34 11.25
N ALA A 126 13.46 9.89 10.04
CA ALA A 126 14.03 10.75 9.00
C ALA A 126 12.92 11.34 8.10
N LEU A 127 12.35 10.57 7.19
CA LEU A 127 11.33 11.06 6.25
C LEU A 127 9.89 10.97 6.79
N GLY A 128 9.67 10.50 8.00
CA GLY A 128 8.33 10.34 8.58
C GLY A 128 7.49 9.21 7.97
N VAL A 129 8.07 8.42 7.07
CA VAL A 129 7.38 7.35 6.33
C VAL A 129 8.00 5.98 6.58
N THR A 130 7.25 4.94 6.22
CA THR A 130 7.72 3.55 6.23
C THR A 130 7.25 2.84 4.96
N PRO A 131 7.82 1.68 4.58
CA PRO A 131 7.33 0.90 3.43
C PRO A 131 5.82 0.59 3.50
N HIS A 132 5.28 0.39 4.71
CA HIS A 132 3.85 0.18 4.89
C HIS A 132 2.98 1.37 4.44
N GLY A 133 3.55 2.57 4.40
CA GLY A 133 2.90 3.77 3.86
C GLY A 133 2.57 3.68 2.36
N LEU A 134 3.35 2.92 1.57
CA LEU A 134 3.05 2.64 0.16
C LEU A 134 1.73 1.89 0.02
N ARG A 135 1.48 0.92 0.89
CA ARG A 135 0.22 0.18 0.91
C ARG A 135 -0.95 1.07 1.35
N HIS A 136 -0.73 2.05 2.22
CA HIS A 136 -1.74 3.07 2.52
C HIS A 136 -2.08 3.91 1.28
N GLY A 137 -1.07 4.34 0.53
CA GLY A 137 -1.25 5.03 -0.75
C GLY A 137 -2.08 4.20 -1.72
N TYR A 138 -1.64 2.97 -1.99
CA TYR A 138 -2.35 2.02 -2.85
C TYR A 138 -3.84 1.90 -2.49
N VAL A 139 -4.17 1.64 -1.23
CA VAL A 139 -5.56 1.50 -0.78
C VAL A 139 -6.38 2.76 -1.01
N GLN A 140 -5.79 3.95 -0.81
CA GLN A 140 -6.45 5.22 -1.03
C GLN A 140 -6.68 5.50 -2.50
N ASP A 141 -5.71 5.17 -3.35
CA ASP A 141 -5.81 5.35 -4.80
C ASP A 141 -6.86 4.39 -5.40
N GLU A 142 -6.86 3.10 -5.02
CA GLU A 142 -7.88 2.15 -5.45
C GLU A 142 -9.30 2.54 -4.99
N TYR A 143 -9.43 3.04 -3.77
CA TYR A 143 -10.73 3.54 -3.29
C TYR A 143 -11.21 4.71 -4.15
N ARG A 144 -10.30 5.63 -4.50
CA ARG A 144 -10.63 6.79 -5.35
C ARG A 144 -11.02 6.36 -6.76
N GLU A 145 -10.34 5.39 -7.35
CA GLU A 145 -10.68 4.82 -8.66
C GLU A 145 -12.08 4.19 -8.66
N LEU A 146 -12.44 3.47 -7.59
CA LEU A 146 -13.73 2.80 -7.47
C LEU A 146 -14.90 3.76 -7.18
N THR A 147 -14.64 4.90 -6.54
CA THR A 147 -15.69 5.80 -6.05
C THR A 147 -15.71 7.16 -6.73
N GLY A 148 -14.65 7.54 -7.44
CA GLY A 148 -14.45 8.91 -7.95
C GLY A 148 -14.17 9.95 -6.87
N LEU A 149 -14.05 9.56 -5.59
CA LEU A 149 -13.95 10.48 -4.44
C LEU A 149 -12.72 10.17 -3.58
N PRO A 150 -12.11 11.19 -2.95
CA PRO A 150 -11.08 10.99 -1.93
C PRO A 150 -11.59 10.11 -0.79
N THR A 151 -10.69 9.39 -0.15
CA THR A 151 -11.02 8.58 1.02
C THR A 151 -11.46 9.46 2.21
N PRO A 152 -12.23 8.92 3.18
CA PRO A 152 -12.60 9.68 4.39
C PRO A 152 -11.39 10.24 5.14
N VAL A 153 -10.25 9.54 5.17
CA VAL A 153 -9.03 10.03 5.83
C VAL A 153 -8.32 11.14 5.05
N GLU A 154 -8.62 11.31 3.77
CA GLU A 154 -8.13 12.40 2.92
C GLU A 154 -9.10 13.59 2.89
N GLY A 155 -10.13 13.59 3.72
CA GLY A 155 -11.16 14.63 3.74
C GLY A 155 -12.28 14.40 2.73
N GLY A 156 -12.44 13.18 2.22
CA GLY A 156 -13.56 12.81 1.35
C GLY A 156 -14.89 13.19 1.97
N ALA A 157 -15.72 13.92 1.20
CA ALA A 157 -16.89 14.58 1.74
C ALA A 157 -17.97 13.57 2.11
N LEU A 158 -18.36 13.58 3.37
CA LEU A 158 -19.62 13.02 3.84
C LEU A 158 -20.80 13.59 3.05
N GLY A 159 -21.71 12.71 2.68
CA GLY A 159 -22.88 13.08 1.88
C GLY A 159 -22.67 13.12 0.37
N LYS A 160 -21.44 12.98 -0.12
CA LYS A 160 -21.16 12.85 -1.57
C LYS A 160 -21.08 11.40 -2.06
N ILE A 161 -20.94 10.45 -1.15
CA ILE A 161 -20.97 9.02 -1.44
C ILE A 161 -22.05 8.37 -0.57
N ASP A 162 -22.88 7.53 -1.16
CA ASP A 162 -23.82 6.71 -0.41
C ASP A 162 -23.08 5.59 0.34
N ARG A 163 -23.76 5.06 1.37
CA ARG A 163 -23.17 4.07 2.27
C ARG A 163 -22.91 2.73 1.57
N GLU A 164 -23.68 2.39 0.57
CA GLU A 164 -23.55 1.14 -0.17
C GLU A 164 -22.32 1.18 -1.09
N THR A 165 -22.15 2.24 -1.86
CA THR A 165 -20.95 2.47 -2.70
C THR A 165 -19.68 2.49 -1.86
N HIS A 166 -19.71 3.19 -0.71
CA HIS A 166 -18.57 3.16 0.24
C HIS A 166 -18.26 1.74 0.71
N ARG A 167 -19.29 0.98 1.07
CA ARG A 167 -19.13 -0.41 1.54
C ARG A 167 -18.59 -1.33 0.44
N SER A 168 -19.13 -1.23 -0.78
CA SER A 168 -18.72 -2.03 -1.92
C SER A 168 -17.25 -1.78 -2.27
N ALA A 169 -16.85 -0.51 -2.42
CA ALA A 169 -15.45 -0.14 -2.67
C ALA A 169 -14.53 -0.63 -1.55
N SER A 170 -14.93 -0.44 -0.29
CA SER A 170 -14.19 -0.90 0.88
C SER A 170 -14.00 -2.41 0.91
N MET A 171 -15.01 -3.19 0.56
CA MET A 171 -14.92 -4.65 0.46
C MET A 171 -13.96 -5.09 -0.64
N THR A 172 -14.05 -4.46 -1.81
CA THR A 172 -13.19 -4.77 -2.97
C THR A 172 -11.73 -4.53 -2.62
N VAL A 173 -11.38 -3.34 -2.15
CA VAL A 173 -10.02 -2.99 -1.74
C VAL A 173 -9.53 -3.89 -0.59
N SER A 174 -10.41 -4.22 0.37
CA SER A 174 -10.09 -5.12 1.48
C SER A 174 -9.64 -6.50 0.99
N ARG A 175 -10.32 -7.06 -0.03
CA ARG A 175 -9.94 -8.33 -0.67
C ARG A 175 -8.56 -8.22 -1.33
N TRP A 176 -8.32 -7.18 -2.12
CA TRP A 176 -7.04 -6.98 -2.81
C TRP A 176 -5.85 -6.84 -1.87
N VAL A 177 -6.05 -6.28 -0.68
CA VAL A 177 -5.01 -6.24 0.35
C VAL A 177 -5.03 -7.44 1.32
N GLY A 178 -5.87 -8.46 1.06
CA GLY A 178 -5.91 -9.70 1.84
C GLY A 178 -6.38 -9.50 3.27
N HIS A 179 -7.35 -8.61 3.47
CA HIS A 179 -8.12 -8.49 4.70
C HIS A 179 -9.49 -9.13 4.48
N GLY A 180 -9.86 -10.08 5.33
CA GLY A 180 -11.17 -10.73 5.25
C GLY A 180 -12.31 -9.88 5.81
N ARG A 181 -12.02 -8.69 6.35
CA ARG A 181 -12.98 -7.80 7.01
C ARG A 181 -12.69 -6.33 6.71
N ILE A 182 -13.75 -5.56 6.51
CA ILE A 182 -13.67 -4.12 6.19
C ILE A 182 -13.07 -3.31 7.35
N ASP A 183 -13.42 -3.64 8.59
CA ASP A 183 -12.98 -2.93 9.80
C ASP A 183 -11.44 -2.87 9.91
N VAL A 184 -10.73 -3.92 9.49
CA VAL A 184 -9.26 -3.93 9.46
C VAL A 184 -8.73 -2.94 8.43
N THR A 185 -9.45 -2.74 7.33
CA THR A 185 -9.01 -1.87 6.22
C THR A 185 -9.33 -0.40 6.48
N THR A 186 -10.25 -0.09 7.41
CA THR A 186 -10.55 1.32 7.80
C THR A 186 -9.33 2.08 8.31
N SER A 187 -8.32 1.37 8.83
CA SER A 187 -7.05 1.98 9.23
C SER A 187 -6.28 2.65 8.08
N TYR A 188 -6.59 2.33 6.82
CA TYR A 188 -5.95 2.88 5.63
C TYR A 188 -6.72 4.06 5.04
N TYR A 189 -8.05 3.97 4.94
CA TYR A 189 -8.90 4.98 4.29
C TYR A 189 -9.84 5.73 5.24
N GLY A 190 -9.92 5.35 6.51
CA GLY A 190 -10.85 5.93 7.48
C GLY A 190 -12.21 5.25 7.46
N SER A 191 -13.01 5.42 8.54
CA SER A 191 -14.38 4.95 8.59
C SER A 191 -15.33 5.93 7.86
N TYR A 192 -16.51 5.47 7.44
CA TYR A 192 -17.53 6.29 6.79
C TYR A 192 -17.84 7.59 7.57
N GLY A 193 -17.89 7.51 8.90
CA GLY A 193 -18.10 8.68 9.78
C GLY A 193 -16.84 9.45 10.18
N HIS A 194 -15.68 9.16 9.59
CA HIS A 194 -14.40 9.77 10.00
C HIS A 194 -14.41 11.31 9.84
N ALA A 195 -14.93 11.80 8.73
CA ALA A 195 -14.99 13.23 8.44
C ALA A 195 -15.96 13.98 9.36
N LEU A 196 -17.06 13.35 9.81
CA LEU A 196 -17.96 13.94 10.82
C LEU A 196 -17.23 14.18 12.15
N ARG A 197 -16.39 13.26 12.57
CA ARG A 197 -15.65 13.38 13.84
C ARG A 197 -14.52 14.40 13.78
N VAL A 198 -13.98 14.66 12.59
CA VAL A 198 -12.90 15.64 12.38
C VAL A 198 -13.47 17.04 12.11
N ALA A 199 -14.67 17.11 11.49
CA ALA A 199 -15.32 18.38 11.15
C ALA A 199 -16.12 19.00 12.29
N SER A 200 -16.32 18.30 13.42
CA SER A 200 -16.97 18.86 14.62
C SER A 200 -15.91 19.16 15.68
N PRO A 201 -15.33 20.37 15.71
CA PRO A 201 -14.76 20.86 16.95
C PRO A 201 -15.94 21.08 17.89
N VAL A 202 -16.01 20.32 18.98
CA VAL A 202 -16.93 20.57 20.07
C VAL A 202 -16.51 21.89 20.72
N SER A 203 -17.04 23.02 20.27
CA SER A 203 -17.06 24.22 21.08
C SER A 203 -18.24 24.10 22.04
N MET A 204 -18.05 23.35 23.11
CA MET A 204 -18.85 23.55 24.31
C MET A 204 -18.35 24.81 25.00
N THR A 205 -18.88 25.95 24.61
CA THR A 205 -18.89 27.12 25.48
C THR A 205 -19.93 26.87 26.57
N TYR A 206 -19.45 26.44 27.72
CA TYR A 206 -20.21 26.52 28.96
C TYR A 206 -20.36 28.01 29.27
N THR A 207 -21.47 28.62 28.94
CA THR A 207 -21.92 29.87 29.55
C THR A 207 -22.44 29.52 30.94
N GLY A 208 -21.57 29.71 31.95
CA GLY A 208 -21.99 29.65 33.34
C GLY A 208 -22.99 30.73 33.63
N LEU A 209 -24.21 30.33 33.96
CA LEU A 209 -25.18 31.14 34.66
C LEU A 209 -24.75 31.20 36.14
N THR A 210 -24.35 32.36 36.58
CA THR A 210 -24.22 32.70 38.01
C THR A 210 -25.65 32.97 38.55
N PRO A 211 -26.08 32.32 39.61
CA PRO A 211 -27.33 32.75 40.31
C PRO A 211 -27.03 33.95 41.18
N ALA A 212 -27.99 34.85 41.21
CA ALA A 212 -28.05 36.04 42.11
C ALA A 212 -28.32 35.65 43.56
#